data_14ba6abb64439cb06a6901d95640a949
#
_entry.id   14ba6abb64439cb06a6901d95640a949
#
_cell.length_a   1.000
_cell.length_b   1.000
_cell.length_c   1.000
_cell.angle_alpha   90.00
_cell.angle_beta   90.00
_cell.angle_gamma   90.00
#
_symmetry.space_group_name_H-M   'P 1'
#
loop_
_entity.id
_entity.type
_entity.pdbx_description
1 polymer ?
#
loop_
_entity_poly.entity_id
_entity_poly.type
_entity_poly.pdbx_seq_one_letter_code
_entity_poly.pdbx_strand_id
1 'polypeptide(L)'
;MVLLVRIHASYISATSEFVIKVECFIIQDMRVQALHGWEVSIARAREIQLSLAKRVVTESEVIDPRLVAGIDISAPDTQGVATGAVVVLRYPELSIVEVEVAQGKVTLPYIPGLLSFRECPLILAACEKLCNIPDIILIDGQGIAHPRRLGLASHVGLFLDLPTIGCAKSILCGQHQPVREDIGSHAELLDNGELIGAALRTKSRVRPIYVSVGHKIDLASALQLVMKCCRGYRLPEPTRLAHLAAGGMLTSEPSLQGNLFD
;
A
#
# COMPACT_ATOMS: atom_id res chain seq x y z
N MET A 1 -13.71 12.43 16.50
CA MET A 1 -13.66 13.65 15.67
C MET A 1 -12.83 14.67 16.44
N VAL A 2 -11.55 14.77 16.14
CA VAL A 2 -10.62 15.74 16.76
C VAL A 2 -10.47 16.92 15.78
N LEU A 3 -10.79 18.12 16.22
CA LEU A 3 -10.62 19.34 15.44
C LEU A 3 -9.19 19.84 15.66
N LEU A 4 -8.30 19.64 14.71
CA LEU A 4 -6.96 20.23 14.72
C LEU A 4 -6.99 21.50 13.87
N VAL A 5 -6.69 22.63 14.50
CA VAL A 5 -6.58 23.92 13.82
C VAL A 5 -5.11 24.14 13.47
N ARG A 6 -4.77 24.08 12.19
CA ARG A 6 -3.44 24.49 11.71
C ARG A 6 -3.49 25.98 11.38
N ILE A 7 -2.68 26.78 12.07
CA ILE A 7 -2.55 28.23 11.84
C ILE A 7 -1.33 28.42 10.92
N HIS A 8 -1.56 28.85 9.68
CA HIS A 8 -0.50 29.34 8.81
C HIS A 8 -0.47 30.87 8.85
N ALA A 9 0.65 31.44 9.31
CA ALA A 9 0.92 32.85 9.18
C ALA A 9 1.78 33.09 7.94
N SER A 10 1.27 33.77 6.92
CA SER A 10 2.04 34.22 5.77
C SER A 10 2.10 35.74 5.72
N TYR A 11 3.32 36.28 5.48
CA TYR A 11 3.56 37.69 5.28
C TYR A 11 3.37 38.05 3.81
N ILE A 12 2.46 38.96 3.51
CA ILE A 12 2.31 39.48 2.12
C ILE A 12 2.95 40.85 2.11
N SER A 13 4.05 41.02 1.36
CA SER A 13 4.96 42.17 1.34
C SER A 13 4.46 43.38 0.54
N ALA A 14 3.18 43.66 0.46
CA ALA A 14 2.67 44.83 -0.28
C ALA A 14 1.79 45.78 0.57
N THR A 15 1.25 45.40 1.71
CA THR A 15 0.26 46.19 2.45
C THR A 15 0.28 45.97 3.94
N SER A 16 1.38 45.78 4.62
CA SER A 16 1.50 45.70 6.10
C SER A 16 0.31 45.08 6.88
N GLU A 17 -0.49 44.26 6.26
CA GLU A 17 -1.60 43.55 6.90
C GLU A 17 -1.22 42.10 7.21
N PHE A 18 -1.40 41.75 8.48
CA PHE A 18 -1.22 40.40 8.98
C PHE A 18 -2.51 39.59 8.70
N VAL A 19 -2.54 38.76 7.68
CA VAL A 19 -3.68 37.90 7.42
C VAL A 19 -3.42 36.52 8.03
N ILE A 20 -4.13 36.20 9.09
CA ILE A 20 -4.17 34.87 9.68
C ILE A 20 -5.23 34.06 8.91
N LYS A 21 -4.80 33.18 8.05
CA LYS A 21 -5.69 32.23 7.39
C LYS A 21 -5.88 31.03 8.32
N VAL A 22 -7.03 30.92 8.94
CA VAL A 22 -7.42 29.74 9.73
C VAL A 22 -8.13 28.78 8.78
N GLU A 23 -7.45 27.75 8.35
CA GLU A 23 -8.08 26.65 7.60
C GLU A 23 -8.49 25.56 8.59
N CYS A 24 -9.79 25.37 8.76
CA CYS A 24 -10.35 24.30 9.55
C CYS A 24 -10.42 23.03 8.68
N PHE A 25 -9.50 22.10 8.87
CA PHE A 25 -9.58 20.78 8.27
C PHE A 25 -10.29 19.83 9.23
N ILE A 26 -11.31 19.15 8.73
CA ILE A 26 -11.85 17.96 9.42
C ILE A 26 -10.81 16.86 9.14
N ILE A 27 -9.99 16.55 10.14
CA ILE A 27 -9.10 15.40 10.06
C ILE A 27 -10.00 14.17 10.23
N GLN A 28 -10.14 13.44 9.16
CA GLN A 28 -10.75 12.14 9.20
C GLN A 28 -9.64 11.13 9.50
N ASP A 29 -9.54 10.68 10.75
CA ASP A 29 -8.56 9.68 11.16
C ASP A 29 -8.78 8.38 10.37
N MET A 30 -7.70 7.77 9.92
CA MET A 30 -7.74 6.45 9.28
C MET A 30 -8.35 5.43 10.26
N ARG A 31 -9.47 4.83 9.87
CA ARG A 31 -10.18 3.87 10.71
C ARG A 31 -9.67 2.45 10.43
N VAL A 32 -9.07 1.82 11.44
CA VAL A 32 -8.73 0.40 11.40
C VAL A 32 -9.84 -0.42 12.05
N GLN A 33 -10.43 -1.35 11.30
CA GLN A 33 -11.46 -2.26 11.81
C GLN A 33 -10.82 -3.32 12.70
N ALA A 34 -11.47 -3.67 13.82
CA ALA A 34 -11.06 -4.78 14.67
C ALA A 34 -11.66 -6.10 14.16
N LEU A 35 -10.95 -6.81 13.26
CA LEU A 35 -11.44 -8.06 12.67
C LEU A 35 -11.08 -9.29 13.50
N HIS A 36 -9.90 -9.31 14.12
CA HIS A 36 -9.38 -10.36 14.98
C HIS A 36 -8.14 -9.89 15.75
N GLY A 37 -7.72 -10.65 16.76
CA GLY A 37 -6.42 -10.46 17.42
C GLY A 37 -5.28 -11.08 16.61
N TRP A 38 -4.06 -10.60 16.82
CA TRP A 38 -2.86 -11.07 16.11
C TRP A 38 -2.14 -12.25 16.78
N GLU A 39 -2.31 -12.39 18.10
CA GLU A 39 -1.73 -13.49 18.88
C GLU A 39 -2.62 -14.74 18.77
N VAL A 40 -2.45 -15.48 17.69
CA VAL A 40 -3.24 -16.67 17.37
C VAL A 40 -2.35 -17.85 16.95
N SER A 41 -2.85 -19.07 17.14
CA SER A 41 -2.17 -20.26 16.63
C SER A 41 -2.17 -20.30 15.10
N ILE A 42 -1.25 -21.05 14.50
CA ILE A 42 -1.17 -21.26 13.04
C ILE A 42 -2.49 -21.82 12.48
N ALA A 43 -3.13 -22.75 13.20
CA ALA A 43 -4.42 -23.32 12.80
C ALA A 43 -5.50 -22.22 12.79
N ARG A 44 -5.56 -21.41 13.85
CA ARG A 44 -6.51 -20.31 13.96
C ARG A 44 -6.28 -19.23 12.91
N ALA A 45 -5.03 -18.88 12.61
CA ALA A 45 -4.70 -17.94 11.55
C ALA A 45 -5.21 -18.41 10.18
N ARG A 46 -5.09 -19.71 9.86
CA ARG A 46 -5.64 -20.30 8.63
C ARG A 46 -7.17 -20.26 8.58
N GLU A 47 -7.86 -20.55 9.70
CA GLU A 47 -9.32 -20.42 9.79
C GLU A 47 -9.77 -18.97 9.58
N ILE A 48 -9.10 -18.00 10.18
CA ILE A 48 -9.36 -16.58 9.99
C ILE A 48 -9.21 -16.21 8.51
N GLN A 49 -8.13 -16.65 7.85
CA GLN A 49 -7.94 -16.38 6.42
C GLN A 49 -9.10 -16.94 5.58
N LEU A 50 -9.52 -18.16 5.79
CA LEU A 50 -10.64 -18.78 5.06
C LEU A 50 -11.98 -18.07 5.31
N SER A 51 -12.19 -17.57 6.51
CA SER A 51 -13.39 -16.80 6.85
C SER A 51 -13.36 -15.41 6.21
N LEU A 52 -12.25 -14.68 6.33
CA LEU A 52 -12.11 -13.32 5.81
C LEU A 52 -12.01 -13.27 4.29
N ALA A 53 -11.48 -14.30 3.63
CA ALA A 53 -11.44 -14.37 2.16
C ALA A 53 -12.83 -14.20 1.52
N LYS A 54 -13.89 -14.67 2.18
CA LYS A 54 -15.27 -14.55 1.72
C LYS A 54 -15.82 -13.11 1.78
N ARG A 55 -15.12 -12.21 2.47
CA ARG A 55 -15.48 -10.80 2.62
C ARG A 55 -14.74 -9.90 1.64
N VAL A 56 -13.78 -10.45 0.90
CA VAL A 56 -13.06 -9.70 -0.13
C VAL A 56 -14.02 -9.37 -1.27
N VAL A 57 -14.11 -8.07 -1.58
CA VAL A 57 -14.87 -7.56 -2.72
C VAL A 57 -13.92 -7.42 -3.91
N THR A 58 -14.27 -7.98 -5.05
CA THR A 58 -13.46 -7.99 -6.27
C THR A 58 -14.04 -7.09 -7.38
N GLU A 59 -14.97 -6.24 -7.01
CA GLU A 59 -15.58 -5.22 -7.87
C GLU A 59 -14.99 -3.84 -7.56
N SER A 60 -14.91 -2.97 -8.58
CA SER A 60 -14.34 -1.63 -8.42
C SER A 60 -15.31 -0.66 -7.77
N GLU A 61 -14.84 0.06 -6.73
CA GLU A 61 -15.51 1.22 -6.15
C GLU A 61 -14.84 2.54 -6.55
N VAL A 62 -13.54 2.50 -6.92
CA VAL A 62 -12.75 3.69 -7.27
C VAL A 62 -12.66 3.83 -8.79
N ILE A 63 -13.18 4.94 -9.30
CA ILE A 63 -13.16 5.26 -10.74
C ILE A 63 -11.96 6.18 -11.06
N ASP A 64 -11.69 7.18 -10.21
CA ASP A 64 -10.64 8.20 -10.43
C ASP A 64 -10.03 8.64 -9.07
N PRO A 65 -8.96 7.99 -8.60
CA PRO A 65 -8.36 8.33 -7.31
C PRO A 65 -7.64 9.68 -7.39
N ARG A 66 -7.67 10.46 -6.31
CA ARG A 66 -6.87 11.67 -6.12
C ARG A 66 -5.60 11.40 -5.33
N LEU A 67 -5.67 10.47 -4.38
CA LEU A 67 -4.58 10.02 -3.54
C LEU A 67 -4.39 8.52 -3.69
N VAL A 68 -3.18 8.11 -4.02
CA VAL A 68 -2.77 6.71 -4.03
C VAL A 68 -1.72 6.48 -2.97
N ALA A 69 -1.72 5.34 -2.30
CA ALA A 69 -0.66 5.03 -1.36
C ALA A 69 0.11 3.77 -1.75
N GLY A 70 1.35 3.70 -1.29
CA GLY A 70 2.15 2.48 -1.31
C GLY A 70 2.41 1.99 0.11
N ILE A 71 2.43 0.68 0.29
CA ILE A 71 2.78 0.03 1.56
C ILE A 71 3.87 -1.01 1.31
N ASP A 72 4.85 -1.02 2.21
CA ASP A 72 5.87 -2.07 2.32
C ASP A 72 6.35 -2.21 3.77
N ILE A 73 7.11 -3.26 4.06
CA ILE A 73 7.75 -3.51 5.34
C ILE A 73 9.19 -3.96 5.14
N SER A 74 10.11 -3.47 5.96
CA SER A 74 11.50 -3.90 5.93
C SER A 74 11.66 -5.35 6.44
N ALA A 75 12.74 -6.02 6.01
CA ALA A 75 13.18 -7.21 6.71
C ALA A 75 13.51 -6.86 8.18
N PRO A 76 13.22 -7.77 9.14
CA PRO A 76 13.65 -7.56 10.53
C PRO A 76 15.17 -7.47 10.63
N ASP A 77 15.64 -6.57 11.46
CA ASP A 77 17.05 -6.45 11.82
C ASP A 77 17.53 -7.61 12.74
N THR A 78 18.77 -7.52 13.21
CA THR A 78 19.36 -8.51 14.12
C THR A 78 18.67 -8.63 15.47
N GLN A 79 17.85 -7.64 15.85
CA GLN A 79 17.05 -7.64 17.08
C GLN A 79 15.61 -8.08 16.84
N GLY A 80 15.25 -8.41 15.58
CA GLY A 80 13.91 -8.78 15.16
C GLY A 80 12.97 -7.59 14.97
N VAL A 81 13.49 -6.36 14.86
CA VAL A 81 12.71 -5.14 14.63
C VAL A 81 12.56 -4.89 13.14
N ALA A 82 11.34 -4.66 12.69
CA ALA A 82 11.01 -4.25 11.33
C ALA A 82 10.31 -2.88 11.31
N THR A 83 10.30 -2.25 10.16
CA THR A 83 9.64 -0.98 9.90
C THR A 83 8.56 -1.17 8.85
N GLY A 84 7.30 -1.01 9.22
CA GLY A 84 6.18 -0.85 8.30
C GLY A 84 6.12 0.59 7.83
N ALA A 85 5.91 0.82 6.53
CA ALA A 85 5.85 2.14 5.94
C ALA A 85 4.65 2.29 5.02
N VAL A 86 4.05 3.47 5.04
CA VAL A 86 3.03 3.91 4.09
C VAL A 86 3.44 5.26 3.51
N VAL A 87 3.34 5.40 2.19
CA VAL A 87 3.63 6.64 1.46
C VAL A 87 2.41 7.03 0.66
N VAL A 88 1.82 8.18 0.95
CA VAL A 88 0.68 8.74 0.23
C VAL A 88 1.18 9.69 -0.85
N LEU A 89 0.66 9.54 -2.05
CA LEU A 89 1.04 10.28 -3.24
C LEU A 89 -0.17 10.95 -3.87
N ARG A 90 0.01 12.13 -4.43
CA ARG A 90 -0.99 12.79 -5.27
C ARG A 90 -1.02 12.13 -6.64
N TYR A 91 -2.18 11.70 -7.07
CA TYR A 91 -2.36 11.12 -8.39
C TYR A 91 -2.94 12.16 -9.36
N PRO A 92 -2.49 12.22 -10.62
CA PRO A 92 -1.60 11.26 -11.33
C PRO A 92 -0.10 11.61 -11.25
N GLU A 93 0.33 12.74 -10.65
CA GLU A 93 1.70 13.25 -10.66
C GLU A 93 2.65 12.33 -9.88
N LEU A 94 2.14 11.61 -8.89
CA LEU A 94 2.87 10.76 -7.95
C LEU A 94 3.89 11.53 -7.09
N SER A 95 3.58 12.80 -6.79
CA SER A 95 4.31 13.57 -5.80
C SER A 95 3.94 13.13 -4.38
N ILE A 96 4.93 13.06 -3.48
CA ILE A 96 4.73 12.64 -2.10
C ILE A 96 3.90 13.69 -1.36
N VAL A 97 2.83 13.23 -0.69
CA VAL A 97 1.96 14.03 0.18
C VAL A 97 2.30 13.77 1.65
N GLU A 98 2.50 12.49 2.00
CA GLU A 98 2.71 12.08 3.39
C GLU A 98 3.50 10.77 3.44
N VAL A 99 4.34 10.64 4.46
CA VAL A 99 5.10 9.42 4.74
C VAL A 99 4.96 9.10 6.22
N GLU A 100 4.42 7.90 6.53
CA GLU A 100 4.31 7.43 7.90
C GLU A 100 4.96 6.07 8.06
N VAL A 101 5.62 5.88 9.20
CA VAL A 101 6.30 4.63 9.54
C VAL A 101 5.96 4.17 10.95
N ALA A 102 5.95 2.85 11.16
CA ALA A 102 5.85 2.24 12.48
C ALA A 102 6.91 1.16 12.63
N GLN A 103 7.62 1.17 13.75
CA GLN A 103 8.64 0.19 14.07
C GLN A 103 8.18 -0.72 15.20
N GLY A 104 8.56 -1.99 15.14
CA GLY A 104 8.24 -2.94 16.19
C GLY A 104 8.85 -4.31 15.97
N LYS A 105 8.82 -5.14 17.01
CA LYS A 105 9.28 -6.51 16.94
C LYS A 105 8.32 -7.39 16.15
N VAL A 106 8.88 -8.14 15.22
CA VAL A 106 8.17 -9.18 14.48
C VAL A 106 8.33 -10.50 15.23
N THR A 107 7.27 -10.94 15.89
CA THR A 107 7.30 -12.14 16.76
C THR A 107 6.99 -13.42 16.01
N LEU A 108 6.16 -13.37 14.97
CA LEU A 108 5.81 -14.53 14.16
C LEU A 108 6.95 -14.86 13.19
N PRO A 109 7.48 -16.10 13.17
CA PRO A 109 8.46 -16.51 12.16
C PRO A 109 7.86 -16.46 10.75
N TYR A 110 8.73 -16.42 9.72
CA TYR A 110 8.26 -16.53 8.35
C TYR A 110 7.62 -17.91 8.09
N ILE A 111 6.32 -17.91 7.82
CA ILE A 111 5.54 -19.09 7.47
C ILE A 111 4.87 -18.81 6.12
N PRO A 112 5.19 -19.58 5.05
CA PRO A 112 4.54 -19.40 3.75
C PRO A 112 3.01 -19.37 3.84
N GLY A 113 2.39 -18.32 3.29
CA GLY A 113 0.95 -18.11 3.35
C GLY A 113 0.40 -17.54 4.66
N LEU A 114 1.26 -17.15 5.63
CA LEU A 114 0.86 -16.42 6.85
C LEU A 114 1.57 -15.09 7.00
N LEU A 115 2.12 -14.55 5.91
CA LEU A 115 2.86 -13.30 5.91
C LEU A 115 2.05 -12.14 6.49
N SER A 116 0.76 -12.07 6.18
CA SER A 116 -0.10 -10.99 6.68
C SER A 116 -0.23 -10.96 8.20
N PHE A 117 -0.21 -12.11 8.89
CA PHE A 117 -0.23 -12.15 10.36
C PHE A 117 1.08 -11.63 10.98
N ARG A 118 2.17 -11.68 10.23
CA ARG A 118 3.46 -11.19 10.64
C ARG A 118 3.60 -9.68 10.41
N GLU A 119 3.04 -9.16 9.33
CA GLU A 119 3.34 -7.84 8.78
C GLU A 119 2.23 -6.80 9.00
N CYS A 120 0.96 -7.22 8.95
CA CYS A 120 -0.17 -6.30 9.14
C CYS A 120 -0.11 -5.47 10.43
N PRO A 121 0.31 -5.99 11.60
CA PRO A 121 0.32 -5.15 12.81
C PRO A 121 1.13 -3.87 12.64
N LEU A 122 2.31 -3.94 12.04
CA LEU A 122 3.17 -2.76 11.82
C LEU A 122 2.65 -1.88 10.66
N ILE A 123 2.13 -2.50 9.61
CA ILE A 123 1.51 -1.79 8.48
C ILE A 123 0.33 -0.96 8.98
N LEU A 124 -0.58 -1.56 9.74
CA LEU A 124 -1.77 -0.89 10.27
C LEU A 124 -1.38 0.23 11.25
N ALA A 125 -0.39 -0.02 12.11
CA ALA A 125 0.12 1.00 13.02
C ALA A 125 0.78 2.20 12.29
N ALA A 126 1.33 2.01 11.09
CA ALA A 126 1.77 3.11 10.24
C ALA A 126 0.57 3.83 9.60
N CYS A 127 -0.42 3.08 9.11
CA CYS A 127 -1.63 3.64 8.51
C CYS A 127 -2.46 4.48 9.51
N GLU A 128 -2.55 4.08 10.78
CA GLU A 128 -3.26 4.84 11.83
C GLU A 128 -2.71 6.25 12.06
N LYS A 129 -1.47 6.53 11.63
CA LYS A 129 -0.84 7.86 11.75
C LYS A 129 -1.21 8.81 10.61
N LEU A 130 -1.80 8.29 9.53
CA LEU A 130 -2.10 9.09 8.34
C LEU A 130 -3.14 10.17 8.63
N CYS A 131 -2.80 11.40 8.21
CA CYS A 131 -3.72 12.54 8.13
C CYS A 131 -4.44 12.62 6.78
N ASN A 132 -3.83 12.05 5.72
CA ASN A 132 -4.39 12.03 4.37
C ASN A 132 -4.80 10.61 4.01
N ILE A 133 -6.11 10.33 3.99
CA ILE A 133 -6.64 9.00 3.66
C ILE A 133 -6.53 8.80 2.15
N PRO A 134 -5.80 7.75 1.67
CA PRO A 134 -5.73 7.44 0.25
C PRO A 134 -7.04 6.83 -0.27
N ASP A 135 -7.35 7.09 -1.54
CA ASP A 135 -8.50 6.48 -2.21
C ASP A 135 -8.23 5.01 -2.57
N ILE A 136 -6.96 4.64 -2.73
CA ILE A 136 -6.52 3.27 -3.04
C ILE A 136 -5.07 3.04 -2.61
N ILE A 137 -4.75 1.78 -2.25
CA ILE A 137 -3.44 1.39 -1.73
C ILE A 137 -2.83 0.26 -2.58
N LEU A 138 -1.59 0.44 -3.02
CA LEU A 138 -0.76 -0.58 -3.66
C LEU A 138 0.18 -1.18 -2.61
N ILE A 139 0.21 -2.50 -2.48
CA ILE A 139 0.94 -3.21 -1.42
C ILE A 139 1.97 -4.17 -2.03
N ASP A 140 3.22 -4.14 -1.56
CA ASP A 140 4.25 -5.11 -1.95
C ASP A 140 3.93 -6.47 -1.32
N GLY A 141 3.04 -7.21 -1.95
CA GLY A 141 2.54 -8.50 -1.49
C GLY A 141 1.37 -8.99 -2.34
N GLN A 142 0.88 -10.18 -2.00
CA GLN A 142 -0.24 -10.78 -2.69
C GLN A 142 -1.59 -10.27 -2.16
N GLY A 143 -2.57 -10.15 -3.07
CA GLY A 143 -3.99 -10.06 -2.75
C GLY A 143 -4.64 -11.44 -2.71
N ILE A 144 -5.65 -11.66 -3.57
CA ILE A 144 -6.31 -12.98 -3.71
C ILE A 144 -5.42 -14.04 -4.37
N ALA A 145 -4.27 -13.67 -4.97
CA ALA A 145 -3.27 -14.60 -5.49
C ALA A 145 -2.54 -15.35 -4.35
N HIS A 146 -3.31 -16.01 -3.53
CA HIS A 146 -2.92 -16.67 -2.29
C HIS A 146 -3.65 -18.00 -2.13
N PRO A 147 -3.03 -19.07 -1.56
CA PRO A 147 -3.66 -20.38 -1.42
C PRO A 147 -5.02 -20.38 -0.72
N ARG A 148 -5.27 -19.43 0.16
CA ARG A 148 -6.55 -19.22 0.88
C ARG A 148 -7.26 -17.94 0.45
N ARG A 149 -6.90 -17.36 -0.72
CA ARG A 149 -7.49 -16.13 -1.28
C ARG A 149 -7.46 -14.91 -0.32
N LEU A 150 -6.54 -14.92 0.65
CA LEU A 150 -6.31 -13.82 1.58
C LEU A 150 -4.80 -13.61 1.81
N GLY A 151 -4.15 -12.90 0.90
CA GLY A 151 -2.79 -12.42 1.05
C GLY A 151 -2.73 -11.10 1.82
N LEU A 152 -1.54 -10.49 1.84
CA LEU A 152 -1.29 -9.25 2.59
C LEU A 152 -2.22 -8.12 2.15
N ALA A 153 -2.35 -7.89 0.83
CA ALA A 153 -3.15 -6.79 0.30
C ALA A 153 -4.65 -6.97 0.59
N SER A 154 -5.18 -8.20 0.49
CA SER A 154 -6.58 -8.46 0.85
C SER A 154 -6.82 -8.29 2.35
N HIS A 155 -5.87 -8.71 3.19
CA HIS A 155 -6.00 -8.61 4.63
C HIS A 155 -5.97 -7.15 5.10
N VAL A 156 -5.00 -6.35 4.62
CA VAL A 156 -4.93 -4.90 4.89
C VAL A 156 -6.18 -4.19 4.37
N GLY A 157 -6.63 -4.50 3.15
CA GLY A 157 -7.82 -3.89 2.57
C GLY A 157 -9.08 -4.11 3.41
N LEU A 158 -9.25 -5.30 3.99
CA LEU A 158 -10.36 -5.58 4.90
C LEU A 158 -10.27 -4.83 6.23
N PHE A 159 -9.07 -4.68 6.80
CA PHE A 159 -8.87 -3.91 8.04
C PHE A 159 -9.12 -2.41 7.85
N LEU A 160 -8.72 -1.86 6.71
CA LEU A 160 -8.87 -0.44 6.40
C LEU A 160 -10.22 -0.13 5.73
N ASP A 161 -10.92 -1.15 5.21
CA ASP A 161 -12.13 -1.03 4.39
C ASP A 161 -11.92 -0.15 3.14
N LEU A 162 -10.72 -0.20 2.57
CA LEU A 162 -10.29 0.59 1.42
C LEU A 162 -9.92 -0.31 0.22
N PRO A 163 -10.02 0.23 -1.01
CA PRO A 163 -9.51 -0.42 -2.19
C PRO A 163 -8.02 -0.71 -2.08
N THR A 164 -7.62 -1.98 -2.35
CA THR A 164 -6.22 -2.39 -2.29
C THR A 164 -5.82 -3.29 -3.45
N ILE A 165 -4.57 -3.16 -3.89
CA ILE A 165 -3.96 -3.96 -4.97
C ILE A 165 -2.69 -4.61 -4.42
N GLY A 166 -2.55 -5.92 -4.62
CA GLY A 166 -1.30 -6.63 -4.40
C GLY A 166 -0.37 -6.50 -5.61
N CYS A 167 0.87 -6.11 -5.38
CA CYS A 167 1.93 -5.94 -6.39
C CYS A 167 3.16 -6.77 -6.01
N ALA A 168 3.06 -8.09 -6.08
CA ALA A 168 4.10 -8.99 -5.60
C ALA A 168 5.27 -9.17 -6.58
N LYS A 169 6.48 -9.38 -6.05
CA LYS A 169 7.71 -9.61 -6.83
C LYS A 169 7.87 -11.04 -7.34
N SER A 170 7.11 -12.00 -6.79
CA SER A 170 7.16 -13.43 -7.09
C SER A 170 5.79 -14.10 -6.95
N ILE A 171 5.62 -15.25 -7.62
CA ILE A 171 4.41 -16.08 -7.50
C ILE A 171 4.41 -16.77 -6.13
N LEU A 172 3.26 -16.78 -5.47
CA LEU A 172 3.00 -17.60 -4.29
C LEU A 172 2.20 -18.86 -4.64
N CYS A 173 1.21 -18.74 -5.53
CA CYS A 173 0.42 -19.85 -6.08
C CYS A 173 -0.05 -19.50 -7.49
N GLY A 174 -0.57 -20.51 -8.21
CA GLY A 174 -1.03 -20.36 -9.57
C GLY A 174 0.08 -20.46 -10.63
N GLN A 175 -0.34 -20.40 -11.89
CA GLN A 175 0.50 -20.48 -13.08
C GLN A 175 0.02 -19.49 -14.14
N HIS A 176 0.91 -19.03 -14.99
CA HIS A 176 0.59 -18.13 -16.11
C HIS A 176 1.36 -18.53 -17.39
N GLN A 177 0.83 -18.15 -18.52
CA GLN A 177 1.51 -18.25 -19.80
C GLN A 177 2.66 -17.22 -19.88
N PRO A 178 3.67 -17.44 -20.74
CA PRO A 178 4.73 -16.46 -20.95
C PRO A 178 4.20 -15.07 -21.26
N VAL A 179 4.72 -14.05 -20.57
CA VAL A 179 4.37 -12.64 -20.79
C VAL A 179 5.30 -12.06 -21.86
N ARG A 180 4.74 -11.41 -22.90
CA ARG A 180 5.53 -10.73 -23.93
C ARG A 180 6.43 -9.67 -23.31
N GLU A 181 7.49 -9.26 -24.04
CA GLU A 181 8.50 -8.31 -23.53
C GLU A 181 8.03 -6.86 -23.54
N ASP A 182 6.96 -6.55 -24.28
CA ASP A 182 6.43 -5.20 -24.37
C ASP A 182 5.86 -4.74 -23.03
N ILE A 183 6.14 -3.49 -22.65
CA ILE A 183 5.59 -2.86 -21.45
C ILE A 183 4.05 -2.81 -21.55
N GLY A 184 3.37 -3.16 -20.47
CA GLY A 184 1.91 -3.28 -20.40
C GLY A 184 1.39 -4.66 -20.79
N SER A 185 2.22 -5.54 -21.40
CA SER A 185 1.81 -6.93 -21.66
C SER A 185 1.57 -7.65 -20.34
N HIS A 186 0.52 -8.45 -20.31
CA HIS A 186 0.19 -9.29 -19.14
C HIS A 186 -0.31 -10.66 -19.58
N ALA A 187 -0.30 -11.60 -18.64
CA ALA A 187 -0.88 -12.92 -18.76
C ALA A 187 -1.64 -13.24 -17.48
N GLU A 188 -2.81 -13.86 -17.63
CA GLU A 188 -3.64 -14.29 -16.50
C GLU A 188 -2.90 -15.27 -15.60
N LEU A 189 -3.00 -15.07 -14.28
CA LEU A 189 -2.51 -15.99 -13.26
C LEU A 189 -3.69 -16.84 -12.79
N LEU A 190 -3.63 -18.13 -13.11
CA LEU A 190 -4.69 -19.10 -12.84
C LEU A 190 -4.24 -20.08 -11.76
N ASP A 191 -5.11 -20.39 -10.81
CA ASP A 191 -4.91 -21.44 -9.80
C ASP A 191 -6.11 -22.37 -9.78
N ASN A 192 -5.91 -23.64 -10.23
CA ASN A 192 -6.99 -24.62 -10.41
C ASN A 192 -8.14 -24.11 -11.31
N GLY A 193 -7.81 -23.31 -12.35
CA GLY A 193 -8.78 -22.74 -13.27
C GLY A 193 -9.45 -21.44 -12.79
N GLU A 194 -9.19 -21.01 -11.58
CA GLU A 194 -9.66 -19.72 -11.04
C GLU A 194 -8.69 -18.59 -11.39
N LEU A 195 -9.20 -17.47 -11.90
CA LEU A 195 -8.42 -16.26 -12.15
C LEU A 195 -8.14 -15.54 -10.82
N ILE A 196 -6.86 -15.54 -10.40
CA ILE A 196 -6.43 -14.95 -9.11
C ILE A 196 -5.56 -13.70 -9.27
N GLY A 197 -5.21 -13.34 -10.50
CA GLY A 197 -4.37 -12.17 -10.76
C GLY A 197 -3.78 -12.22 -12.16
N ALA A 198 -2.72 -11.44 -12.37
CA ALA A 198 -1.99 -11.43 -13.63
C ALA A 198 -0.49 -11.16 -13.42
N ALA A 199 0.34 -11.76 -14.28
CA ALA A 199 1.73 -11.39 -14.43
C ALA A 199 1.81 -10.19 -15.38
N LEU A 200 2.33 -9.05 -14.92
CA LEU A 200 2.34 -7.77 -15.63
C LEU A 200 3.76 -7.30 -15.93
N ARG A 201 4.04 -6.96 -17.19
CA ARG A 201 5.32 -6.39 -17.65
C ARG A 201 5.33 -4.88 -17.44
N THR A 202 5.87 -4.42 -16.34
CA THR A 202 5.98 -2.98 -16.00
C THR A 202 7.22 -2.32 -16.61
N LYS A 203 8.23 -3.13 -16.94
CA LYS A 203 9.50 -2.68 -17.54
C LYS A 203 10.00 -3.74 -18.51
N SER A 204 10.54 -3.31 -19.67
CA SER A 204 11.14 -4.21 -20.65
C SER A 204 12.39 -4.91 -20.10
N ARG A 205 12.60 -6.16 -20.51
CA ARG A 205 13.75 -6.99 -20.15
C ARG A 205 13.94 -7.26 -18.65
N VAL A 206 12.90 -7.08 -17.83
CA VAL A 206 12.91 -7.48 -16.42
C VAL A 206 11.77 -8.47 -16.14
N ARG A 207 11.87 -9.22 -15.05
CA ARG A 207 10.79 -10.13 -14.64
C ARG A 207 9.49 -9.34 -14.41
N PRO A 208 8.32 -9.86 -14.81
CA PRO A 208 7.04 -9.23 -14.50
C PRO A 208 6.83 -9.11 -12.99
N ILE A 209 5.92 -8.26 -12.58
CA ILE A 209 5.30 -8.28 -11.24
C ILE A 209 3.99 -9.06 -11.31
N TYR A 210 3.49 -9.47 -10.15
CA TYR A 210 2.25 -10.23 -10.03
C TYR A 210 1.21 -9.36 -9.36
N VAL A 211 0.24 -8.90 -10.17
CA VAL A 211 -0.85 -8.03 -9.73
C VAL A 211 -2.04 -8.90 -9.39
N SER A 212 -2.62 -8.69 -8.22
CA SER A 212 -3.86 -9.35 -7.79
C SER A 212 -4.76 -8.39 -7.03
N VAL A 213 -6.05 -8.65 -7.09
CA VAL A 213 -7.04 -7.91 -6.32
C VAL A 213 -6.74 -8.05 -4.82
N GLY A 214 -6.68 -6.94 -4.10
CA GLY A 214 -6.67 -6.92 -2.66
C GLY A 214 -8.11 -6.88 -2.12
N HIS A 215 -8.79 -5.75 -2.29
CA HIS A 215 -10.15 -5.50 -1.85
C HIS A 215 -10.76 -4.35 -2.68
N LYS A 216 -12.09 -4.34 -2.91
CA LYS A 216 -12.89 -3.26 -3.53
C LYS A 216 -12.33 -2.73 -4.87
N ILE A 217 -11.75 -3.60 -5.68
CA ILE A 217 -11.27 -3.31 -7.02
C ILE A 217 -11.34 -4.57 -7.89
N ASP A 218 -11.59 -4.43 -9.19
CA ASP A 218 -11.47 -5.51 -10.16
C ASP A 218 -10.05 -5.61 -10.74
N LEU A 219 -9.71 -6.76 -11.34
CA LEU A 219 -8.37 -6.99 -11.86
C LEU A 219 -8.01 -6.08 -13.03
N ALA A 220 -8.95 -5.75 -13.91
CA ALA A 220 -8.69 -4.90 -15.07
C ALA A 220 -8.34 -3.48 -14.64
N SER A 221 -9.12 -2.92 -13.72
CA SER A 221 -8.86 -1.61 -13.09
C SER A 221 -7.54 -1.60 -12.33
N ALA A 222 -7.23 -2.68 -11.60
CA ALA A 222 -5.97 -2.84 -10.88
C ALA A 222 -4.76 -2.80 -11.83
N LEU A 223 -4.81 -3.54 -12.95
CA LEU A 223 -3.74 -3.56 -13.96
C LEU A 223 -3.53 -2.18 -14.60
N GLN A 224 -4.62 -1.48 -14.94
CA GLN A 224 -4.53 -0.14 -15.51
C GLN A 224 -3.91 0.86 -14.53
N LEU A 225 -4.35 0.87 -13.27
CA LEU A 225 -3.83 1.78 -12.26
C LEU A 225 -2.36 1.50 -11.95
N VAL A 226 -1.98 0.22 -11.79
CA VAL A 226 -0.58 -0.17 -11.58
C VAL A 226 0.30 0.35 -12.70
N MET A 227 -0.12 0.21 -13.98
CA MET A 227 0.64 0.73 -15.12
C MET A 227 0.75 2.25 -15.10
N LYS A 228 -0.33 2.96 -14.77
CA LYS A 228 -0.32 4.43 -14.63
C LYS A 228 0.59 4.92 -13.49
N CYS A 229 0.82 4.08 -12.48
CA CYS A 229 1.76 4.35 -11.38
C CYS A 229 3.22 3.95 -11.68
N CYS A 230 3.54 3.39 -12.85
CA CYS A 230 4.92 3.05 -13.22
C CYS A 230 5.70 4.27 -13.70
N ARG A 231 6.97 4.39 -13.27
CA ARG A 231 7.91 5.46 -13.66
C ARG A 231 9.25 4.89 -14.11
N GLY A 232 9.21 3.85 -14.97
CA GLY A 232 10.43 3.23 -15.53
C GLY A 232 11.13 2.24 -14.59
N TYR A 233 10.59 1.96 -13.43
CA TYR A 233 11.03 0.90 -12.52
C TYR A 233 10.19 -0.36 -12.68
N ARG A 234 10.68 -1.49 -12.14
CA ARG A 234 9.91 -2.74 -12.09
C ARG A 234 8.69 -2.62 -11.18
N LEU A 235 8.86 -2.02 -10.00
CA LEU A 235 7.75 -1.76 -9.08
C LEU A 235 7.06 -0.44 -9.45
N PRO A 236 5.73 -0.34 -9.27
CA PRO A 236 5.03 0.93 -9.37
C PRO A 236 5.53 1.90 -8.30
N GLU A 237 5.49 3.18 -8.58
CA GLU A 237 6.09 4.22 -7.75
C GLU A 237 5.61 4.21 -6.28
N PRO A 238 4.30 4.01 -5.99
CA PRO A 238 3.85 3.95 -4.61
C PRO A 238 4.56 2.84 -3.79
N THR A 239 4.62 1.61 -4.29
CA THR A 239 5.29 0.51 -3.58
C THR A 239 6.81 0.68 -3.54
N ARG A 240 7.41 1.27 -4.60
CA ARG A 240 8.84 1.58 -4.63
C ARG A 240 9.23 2.59 -3.56
N LEU A 241 8.44 3.66 -3.40
CA LEU A 241 8.68 4.69 -2.39
C LEU A 241 8.43 4.15 -0.98
N ALA A 242 7.39 3.32 -0.78
CA ALA A 242 7.16 2.65 0.50
C ALA A 242 8.34 1.73 0.88
N HIS A 243 8.93 1.02 -0.10
CA HIS A 243 10.13 0.22 0.12
C HIS A 243 11.32 1.08 0.59
N LEU A 244 11.53 2.24 -0.02
CA LEU A 244 12.58 3.18 0.41
C LEU A 244 12.30 3.74 1.81
N ALA A 245 11.04 4.06 2.14
CA ALA A 245 10.64 4.53 3.46
C ALA A 245 10.84 3.47 4.54
N ALA A 246 10.43 2.22 4.27
CA ALA A 246 10.65 1.08 5.17
C ALA A 246 12.15 0.81 5.42
N GLY A 247 12.99 1.06 4.41
CA GLY A 247 14.46 0.99 4.50
C GLY A 247 15.13 2.20 5.13
N GLY A 248 14.38 3.21 5.60
CA GLY A 248 14.93 4.45 6.19
C GLY A 248 15.57 5.42 5.19
N MET A 249 15.32 5.23 3.88
CA MET A 249 15.85 6.09 2.82
C MET A 249 14.89 7.23 2.42
N LEU A 250 13.70 7.28 3.03
CA LEU A 250 12.71 8.35 2.90
C LEU A 250 12.22 8.71 4.30
N THR A 251 12.36 9.97 4.68
CA THR A 251 11.85 10.50 5.94
C THR A 251 10.65 11.42 5.72
N SER A 252 9.82 11.58 6.74
CA SER A 252 8.63 12.45 6.75
C SER A 252 8.95 13.95 6.75
N GLU A 253 10.22 14.34 6.85
CA GLU A 253 10.59 15.75 6.78
C GLU A 253 10.67 16.21 5.32
N PRO A 254 9.89 17.24 4.90
CA PRO A 254 10.21 17.97 3.70
C PRO A 254 11.60 18.57 3.90
N SER A 255 12.57 18.20 3.07
CA SER A 255 13.88 18.82 3.07
C SER A 255 13.71 20.34 2.86
N LEU A 256 13.82 21.11 3.95
CA LEU A 256 14.08 22.55 3.92
C LEU A 256 15.49 22.78 3.37
N GLN A 257 15.78 22.30 2.17
CA GLN A 257 16.87 22.78 1.34
C GLN A 257 16.29 23.81 0.35
N GLY A 258 15.75 24.88 0.88
CA GLY A 258 15.71 26.14 0.20
C GLY A 258 17.12 26.69 0.18
N ASN A 259 17.67 26.87 -1.00
CA ASN A 259 18.93 27.53 -1.22
C ASN A 259 18.96 28.86 -0.45
N LEU A 260 19.86 28.94 0.54
CA LEU A 260 20.14 30.15 1.30
C LEU A 260 21.33 30.85 0.68
N PHE A 261 21.33 31.06 -0.67
CA PHE A 261 22.27 31.95 -1.40
C PHE A 261 21.80 31.99 -2.87
N ASP A 262 20.94 32.97 -3.19
CA ASP A 262 21.04 33.85 -4.37
C ASP A 262 20.13 35.09 -4.12
#